data_97ceada478225b4924ab68894603dc4a
#
_entry.id   97ceada478225b4924ab68894603dc4a
#
_cell.length_a   1.000
_cell.length_b   1.000
_cell.length_c   1.000
_cell.angle_alpha   90.00
_cell.angle_beta   90.00
_cell.angle_gamma   90.00
#
_symmetry.space_group_name_H-M   'P 1'
#
loop_
_entity.id
_entity.type
_entity.pdbx_description
1 polymer ?
#
loop_
_entity_poly.entity_id
_entity_poly.type
_entity_poly.pdbx_seq_one_letter_code
_entity_poly.pdbx_strand_id
1 'polypeptide(L)'
;MNLTTKGDLVIAALRKLGVASNATLTDVEPQSMEDGVNDLEMMMAEWLGGDDSPGISVGYIFADPDIPPATGDDHGLANNALNAVITNLACRIAPDYGMEATGKLITTARYGKEQLVKLSAMSRARDAKCKSGYPNRMPIGSGNRLATYNGWNYFHRKGPCDNGSD
;
A
#
# COMPACT_ATOMS: atom_id res chain seq x y z
N MET A 1 -10.50 16.43 -5.71
CA MET A 1 -10.51 16.12 -4.29
C MET A 1 -9.05 16.04 -3.89
N ASN A 2 -8.55 17.04 -3.20
CA ASN A 2 -7.14 17.08 -2.81
C ASN A 2 -7.03 16.40 -1.44
N LEU A 3 -6.70 15.13 -1.45
CA LEU A 3 -6.34 14.37 -0.26
C LEU A 3 -4.82 14.28 -0.27
N THR A 4 -4.16 15.22 0.37
CA THR A 4 -2.69 15.31 0.38
C THR A 4 -2.11 15.01 1.74
N THR A 5 -2.86 15.29 2.80
CA THR A 5 -2.39 15.15 4.18
C THR A 5 -2.97 13.91 4.86
N LYS A 6 -2.29 13.46 5.91
CA LYS A 6 -2.76 12.35 6.77
C LYS A 6 -4.11 12.69 7.40
N GLY A 7 -4.30 13.94 7.84
CA GLY A 7 -5.58 14.44 8.36
C GLY A 7 -6.73 14.35 7.35
N ASP A 8 -6.46 14.62 6.07
CA ASP A 8 -7.49 14.49 5.03
C ASP A 8 -8.01 13.04 4.89
N LEU A 9 -7.12 12.05 5.06
CA LEU A 9 -7.49 10.64 5.02
C LEU A 9 -8.36 10.26 6.22
N VAL A 10 -8.02 10.75 7.41
CA VAL A 10 -8.81 10.53 8.64
C VAL A 10 -10.20 11.17 8.49
N ILE A 11 -10.29 12.42 8.05
CA ILE A 11 -11.57 13.10 7.80
C ILE A 11 -12.40 12.31 6.77
N ALA A 12 -11.77 11.83 5.71
CA ALA A 12 -12.45 11.03 4.69
C ALA A 12 -12.97 9.70 5.25
N ALA A 13 -12.23 9.06 6.18
CA ALA A 13 -12.66 7.85 6.88
C ALA A 13 -13.84 8.11 7.81
N LEU A 14 -13.77 9.18 8.62
CA LEU A 14 -14.85 9.61 9.50
C LEU A 14 -16.13 9.99 8.75
N ARG A 15 -16.00 10.59 7.56
CA ARG A 15 -17.16 10.85 6.68
C ARG A 15 -17.81 9.56 6.18
N LYS A 16 -17.04 8.50 5.92
CA LYS A 16 -17.62 7.20 5.53
C LYS A 16 -18.38 6.53 6.67
N LEU A 17 -18.02 6.81 7.90
CA LEU A 17 -18.74 6.39 9.10
C LEU A 17 -19.96 7.29 9.42
N GLY A 18 -20.03 8.50 8.85
CA GLY A 18 -21.08 9.46 9.14
C GLY A 18 -20.83 10.30 10.40
N VAL A 19 -19.64 10.17 11.03
CA VAL A 19 -19.24 10.96 12.21
C VAL A 19 -18.92 12.40 11.81
N ALA A 20 -18.19 12.58 10.71
CA ALA A 20 -17.87 13.89 10.16
C ALA A 20 -18.78 14.19 8.97
N SER A 21 -19.59 15.24 9.08
CA SER A 21 -20.45 15.67 7.97
C SER A 21 -20.49 17.19 7.90
N ASN A 22 -20.20 17.73 6.73
CA ASN A 22 -20.38 19.17 6.48
C ASN A 22 -21.86 19.60 6.54
N ALA A 23 -22.79 18.65 6.40
CA ALA A 23 -24.23 18.91 6.47
C ALA A 23 -24.73 19.05 7.92
N THR A 24 -24.06 18.43 8.88
CA THR A 24 -24.42 18.47 10.30
C THR A 24 -23.61 19.47 11.10
N LEU A 25 -22.67 20.22 10.46
CA LEU A 25 -21.75 21.15 11.14
C LEU A 25 -20.98 20.50 12.31
N THR A 26 -20.87 19.18 12.32
CA THR A 26 -20.11 18.47 13.33
C THR A 26 -18.64 18.51 12.91
N ASP A 27 -17.91 19.42 13.52
CA ASP A 27 -16.46 19.49 13.36
C ASP A 27 -15.82 18.35 14.15
N VAL A 28 -14.78 17.75 13.59
CA VAL A 28 -14.09 16.64 14.26
C VAL A 28 -13.24 17.20 15.37
N GLU A 29 -13.37 16.64 16.56
CA GLU A 29 -12.57 17.04 17.70
C GLU A 29 -11.07 16.84 17.43
N PRO A 30 -10.20 17.79 17.79
CA PRO A 30 -8.75 17.69 17.51
C PRO A 30 -8.12 16.39 18.02
N GLN A 31 -8.53 15.91 19.20
CA GLN A 31 -8.04 14.66 19.77
C GLN A 31 -8.43 13.45 18.91
N SER A 32 -9.65 13.41 18.41
CA SER A 32 -10.09 12.36 17.49
C SER A 32 -9.31 12.35 16.17
N MET A 33 -8.81 13.51 15.77
CA MET A 33 -7.93 13.60 14.60
C MET A 33 -6.55 13.01 14.88
N GLU A 34 -5.97 13.31 16.03
CA GLU A 34 -4.68 12.78 16.45
C GLU A 34 -4.73 11.25 16.63
N ASP A 35 -5.76 10.75 17.29
CA ASP A 35 -6.00 9.32 17.47
C ASP A 35 -6.17 8.61 16.12
N GLY A 36 -6.94 9.22 15.21
CA GLY A 36 -7.13 8.68 13.86
C GLY A 36 -5.85 8.67 13.02
N VAL A 37 -4.95 9.65 13.19
CA VAL A 37 -3.64 9.65 12.52
C VAL A 37 -2.74 8.56 13.10
N ASN A 38 -2.75 8.34 14.42
CA ASN A 38 -2.02 7.25 15.06
C ASN A 38 -2.52 5.87 14.58
N ASP A 39 -3.83 5.70 14.45
CA ASP A 39 -4.41 4.47 13.90
C ASP A 39 -4.04 4.25 12.43
N LEU A 40 -3.95 5.33 11.65
CA LEU A 40 -3.47 5.27 10.28
C LEU A 40 -2.01 4.79 10.22
N GLU A 41 -1.12 5.35 11.04
CA GLU A 41 0.29 4.94 11.13
C GLU A 41 0.41 3.45 11.51
N MET A 42 -0.29 3.02 12.53
CA MET A 42 -0.30 1.62 12.96
C MET A 42 -0.81 0.69 11.86
N MET A 43 -1.89 1.06 11.19
CA MET A 43 -2.44 0.28 10.09
C MET A 43 -1.45 0.18 8.92
N MET A 44 -0.78 1.27 8.58
CA MET A 44 0.19 1.27 7.49
C MET A 44 1.45 0.49 7.84
N ALA A 45 1.90 0.53 9.11
CA ALA A 45 3.00 -0.29 9.61
C ALA A 45 2.67 -1.79 9.54
N GLU A 46 1.46 -2.19 9.95
CA GLU A 46 0.98 -3.57 9.79
C GLU A 46 0.95 -4.02 8.32
N TRP A 47 0.61 -3.11 7.42
CA TRP A 47 0.55 -3.43 5.99
C TRP A 47 1.93 -3.53 5.34
N LEU A 48 2.88 -2.73 5.81
CA LEU A 48 4.26 -2.79 5.30
C LEU A 48 4.91 -4.15 5.60
N GLY A 49 4.49 -4.80 6.68
CA GLY A 49 5.07 -6.07 7.12
C GLY A 49 6.43 -5.90 7.79
N GLY A 50 6.98 -7.01 8.26
CA GLY A 50 8.33 -7.07 8.84
C GLY A 50 9.37 -7.54 7.83
N ASP A 51 10.61 -7.63 8.27
CA ASP A 51 11.78 -7.99 7.46
C ASP A 51 11.62 -9.34 6.74
N ASP A 52 10.90 -10.29 7.34
CA ASP A 52 10.69 -11.63 6.78
C ASP A 52 9.41 -11.76 5.92
N SER A 53 8.54 -10.76 5.93
CA SER A 53 7.25 -10.84 5.23
C SER A 53 7.10 -9.68 4.25
N PRO A 54 6.98 -9.98 2.96
CA PRO A 54 6.80 -8.95 1.95
C PRO A 54 5.42 -8.30 2.08
N GLY A 55 5.39 -7.11 2.67
CA GLY A 55 4.17 -6.34 2.87
C GLY A 55 3.65 -5.64 1.61
N ILE A 56 2.67 -4.78 1.82
CA ILE A 56 2.06 -3.94 0.78
C ILE A 56 2.86 -2.65 0.69
N SER A 57 3.55 -2.44 -0.42
CA SER A 57 4.25 -1.17 -0.68
C SER A 57 3.34 -0.24 -1.47
N VAL A 58 2.89 0.85 -0.86
CA VAL A 58 2.01 1.86 -1.47
C VAL A 58 2.60 3.26 -1.49
N GLY A 59 3.87 3.39 -1.06
CA GLY A 59 4.57 4.68 -1.02
C GLY A 59 4.22 5.55 0.19
N TYR A 60 3.67 4.98 1.26
CA TYR A 60 3.33 5.73 2.46
C TYR A 60 4.56 6.29 3.15
N ILE A 61 4.48 7.54 3.59
CA ILE A 61 5.54 8.25 4.32
C ILE A 61 5.21 8.21 5.81
N PHE A 62 6.00 7.44 6.57
CA PHE A 62 5.87 7.38 8.02
C PHE A 62 6.43 8.64 8.68
N ALA A 63 5.92 8.94 9.87
CA ALA A 63 6.52 9.96 10.71
C ALA A 63 7.92 9.51 11.19
N ASP A 64 8.77 10.48 11.51
CA ASP A 64 10.06 10.17 12.10
C ASP A 64 9.89 9.53 13.49
N PRO A 65 10.76 8.57 13.87
CA PRO A 65 10.60 7.83 15.13
C PRO A 65 10.51 8.69 16.39
N ASP A 66 11.09 9.88 16.35
CA ASP A 66 11.18 10.79 17.49
C ASP A 66 10.11 11.91 17.46
N ILE A 67 9.30 11.97 16.41
CA ILE A 67 8.31 13.03 16.22
C ILE A 67 6.91 12.39 16.07
N PRO A 68 5.93 12.78 16.89
CA PRO A 68 4.57 12.28 16.73
C PRO A 68 4.01 12.70 15.37
N PRO A 69 3.24 11.80 14.69
CA PRO A 69 2.65 12.11 13.39
C PRO A 69 1.66 13.27 13.51
N ALA A 70 1.79 14.24 12.62
CA ALA A 70 0.91 15.39 12.58
C ALA A 70 -0.18 15.25 11.49
N THR A 71 -1.32 15.87 11.74
CA THR A 71 -2.45 15.87 10.78
C THR A 71 -2.11 16.56 9.46
N GLY A 72 -1.13 17.47 9.47
CA GLY A 72 -0.66 18.20 8.30
C GLY A 72 0.39 17.49 7.47
N ASP A 73 0.90 16.36 7.94
CA ASP A 73 1.95 15.62 7.24
C ASP A 73 1.46 15.02 5.93
N ASP A 74 2.35 14.98 4.96
CA ASP A 74 2.08 14.36 3.67
C ASP A 74 2.03 12.84 3.81
N HIS A 75 1.03 12.21 3.22
CA HIS A 75 0.89 10.75 3.31
C HIS A 75 1.66 9.96 2.23
N GLY A 76 2.06 10.59 1.13
CA GLY A 76 2.82 9.97 0.04
C GLY A 76 2.10 8.88 -0.76
N LEU A 77 0.84 8.55 -0.44
CA LEU A 77 0.11 7.45 -1.09
C LEU A 77 -0.21 7.75 -2.56
N ALA A 78 -0.07 6.73 -3.39
CA ALA A 78 -0.56 6.78 -4.76
C ALA A 78 -2.10 6.82 -4.81
N ASN A 79 -2.67 7.52 -5.79
CA ASN A 79 -4.12 7.73 -5.94
C ASN A 79 -4.93 6.42 -5.99
N ASN A 80 -4.36 5.34 -6.51
CA ASN A 80 -5.00 4.03 -6.57
C ASN A 80 -5.13 3.35 -5.20
N ALA A 81 -4.33 3.75 -4.21
CA ALA A 81 -4.36 3.20 -2.86
C ALA A 81 -5.33 3.93 -1.93
N LEU A 82 -5.66 5.19 -2.21
CA LEU A 82 -6.43 6.06 -1.32
C LEU A 82 -7.76 5.44 -0.86
N ASN A 83 -8.54 4.90 -1.78
CA ASN A 83 -9.85 4.33 -1.42
C ASN A 83 -9.71 3.11 -0.51
N ALA A 84 -8.72 2.26 -0.76
CA ALA A 84 -8.46 1.09 0.06
C ALA A 84 -8.02 1.48 1.48
N VAL A 85 -7.12 2.46 1.59
CA VAL A 85 -6.64 2.98 2.88
C VAL A 85 -7.79 3.62 3.66
N ILE A 86 -8.55 4.54 3.07
CA ILE A 86 -9.67 5.23 3.72
C ILE A 86 -10.74 4.25 4.21
N THR A 87 -11.09 3.24 3.41
CA THR A 87 -12.13 2.27 3.79
C THR A 87 -11.68 1.32 4.89
N ASN A 88 -10.42 0.90 4.86
CA ASN A 88 -9.86 0.06 5.93
C ASN A 88 -9.67 0.85 7.23
N LEU A 89 -9.21 2.10 7.14
CA LEU A 89 -9.12 3.00 8.28
C LEU A 89 -10.50 3.22 8.91
N ALA A 90 -11.52 3.49 8.11
CA ALA A 90 -12.89 3.64 8.60
C ALA A 90 -13.38 2.38 9.35
N CYS A 91 -13.08 1.18 8.84
CA CYS A 91 -13.44 -0.05 9.54
C CYS A 91 -12.69 -0.22 10.87
N ARG A 92 -11.43 0.28 10.95
CA ARG A 92 -10.59 0.17 12.14
C ARG A 92 -11.06 1.10 13.26
N ILE A 93 -11.37 2.35 12.93
CA ILE A 93 -11.79 3.36 13.90
C ILE A 93 -13.29 3.29 14.26
N ALA A 94 -14.13 2.53 13.54
CA ALA A 94 -15.56 2.43 13.81
C ALA A 94 -15.89 2.00 15.25
N PRO A 95 -15.20 1.01 15.86
CA PRO A 95 -15.46 0.62 17.25
C PRO A 95 -15.22 1.73 18.27
N ASP A 96 -14.27 2.63 18.04
CA ASP A 96 -13.90 3.71 18.95
C ASP A 96 -15.05 4.72 19.10
N TYR A 97 -15.85 4.84 18.04
CA TYR A 97 -17.08 5.65 18.03
C TYR A 97 -18.34 4.84 18.39
N GLY A 98 -18.19 3.59 18.84
CA GLY A 98 -19.32 2.72 19.18
C GLY A 98 -20.19 2.36 17.96
N MET A 99 -19.64 2.43 16.75
CA MET A 99 -20.36 2.17 15.50
C MET A 99 -19.93 0.85 14.88
N GLU A 100 -20.87 0.17 14.23
CA GLU A 100 -20.56 -0.98 13.40
C GLU A 100 -20.34 -0.56 11.95
N ALA A 101 -19.23 -1.02 11.37
CA ALA A 101 -18.96 -0.79 9.95
C ALA A 101 -20.01 -1.52 9.10
N THR A 102 -20.59 -0.82 8.14
CA THR A 102 -21.59 -1.39 7.23
C THR A 102 -20.98 -2.54 6.42
N GLY A 103 -21.73 -3.61 6.17
CA GLY A 103 -21.25 -4.76 5.39
C GLY A 103 -20.68 -4.38 4.01
N LYS A 104 -21.23 -3.34 3.38
CA LYS A 104 -20.71 -2.78 2.13
C LYS A 104 -19.32 -2.15 2.33
N LEU A 105 -19.10 -1.44 3.44
CA LEU A 105 -17.81 -0.82 3.76
C LEU A 105 -16.75 -1.89 3.99
N ILE A 106 -17.07 -2.92 4.79
CA ILE A 106 -16.17 -4.06 5.08
C ILE A 106 -15.77 -4.77 3.78
N THR A 107 -16.74 -5.05 2.92
CA THR A 107 -16.49 -5.71 1.64
C THR A 107 -15.59 -4.87 0.74
N THR A 108 -15.85 -3.55 0.66
CA THR A 108 -15.02 -2.63 -0.14
C THR A 108 -13.60 -2.53 0.42
N ALA A 109 -13.45 -2.46 1.75
CA ALA A 109 -12.16 -2.42 2.43
C ALA A 109 -11.33 -3.69 2.12
N ARG A 110 -11.96 -4.86 2.25
CA ARG A 110 -11.32 -6.16 1.96
C ARG A 110 -10.85 -6.25 0.52
N TYR A 111 -11.73 -5.98 -0.46
CA TYR A 111 -11.35 -6.04 -1.88
C TYR A 111 -10.28 -5.01 -2.22
N GLY A 112 -10.34 -3.81 -1.64
CA GLY A 112 -9.32 -2.79 -1.82
C GLY A 112 -7.95 -3.26 -1.34
N LYS A 113 -7.88 -3.84 -0.14
CA LYS A 113 -6.63 -4.40 0.41
C LYS A 113 -6.10 -5.55 -0.46
N GLU A 114 -6.96 -6.48 -0.87
CA GLU A 114 -6.57 -7.59 -1.76
C GLU A 114 -6.01 -7.09 -3.10
N GLN A 115 -6.58 -6.05 -3.66
CA GLN A 115 -6.08 -5.44 -4.88
C GLN A 115 -4.68 -4.83 -4.69
N LEU A 116 -4.43 -4.13 -3.58
CA LEU A 116 -3.12 -3.60 -3.26
C LEU A 116 -2.07 -4.70 -3.07
N VAL A 117 -2.43 -5.80 -2.41
CA VAL A 117 -1.56 -6.98 -2.28
C VAL A 117 -1.16 -7.51 -3.65
N LYS A 118 -2.13 -7.67 -4.56
CA LYS A 118 -1.88 -8.14 -5.93
C LYS A 118 -0.96 -7.19 -6.69
N LEU A 119 -1.21 -5.89 -6.62
CA LEU A 119 -0.38 -4.88 -7.29
C LEU A 119 1.06 -4.87 -6.74
N SER A 120 1.23 -4.94 -5.42
CA SER A 120 2.56 -5.03 -4.79
C SER A 120 3.29 -6.30 -5.18
N ALA A 121 2.60 -7.44 -5.25
CA ALA A 121 3.19 -8.70 -5.71
C ALA A 121 3.61 -8.63 -7.18
N MET A 122 2.80 -8.02 -8.04
CA MET A 122 3.12 -7.83 -9.45
C MET A 122 4.30 -6.87 -9.65
N SER A 123 4.41 -5.83 -8.85
CA SER A 123 5.54 -4.90 -8.88
C SER A 123 6.82 -5.62 -8.49
N ARG A 124 6.81 -6.34 -7.36
CA ARG A 124 7.96 -7.15 -6.92
C ARG A 124 8.36 -8.21 -7.94
N ALA A 125 7.40 -8.87 -8.58
CA ALA A 125 7.69 -9.86 -9.62
C ALA A 125 8.36 -9.22 -10.84
N ARG A 126 7.96 -8.00 -11.21
CA ARG A 126 8.63 -7.21 -12.26
C ARG A 126 10.06 -6.87 -11.88
N ASP A 127 10.26 -6.34 -10.68
CA ASP A 127 11.57 -5.95 -10.19
C ASP A 127 12.51 -7.16 -10.05
N ALA A 128 11.99 -8.28 -9.55
CA ALA A 128 12.74 -9.52 -9.47
C ALA A 128 13.13 -10.04 -10.86
N LYS A 129 12.24 -9.92 -11.84
CA LYS A 129 12.52 -10.28 -13.23
C LYS A 129 13.60 -9.42 -13.84
N CYS A 130 13.57 -8.11 -13.55
CA CYS A 130 14.60 -7.19 -14.01
C CYS A 130 15.95 -7.44 -13.33
N LYS A 131 15.97 -7.67 -12.02
CA LYS A 131 17.19 -7.83 -11.22
C LYS A 131 17.84 -9.20 -11.38
N SER A 132 17.05 -10.26 -11.48
CA SER A 132 17.54 -11.64 -11.53
C SER A 132 17.68 -12.21 -12.96
N GLY A 133 17.36 -11.41 -13.96
CA GLY A 133 17.25 -11.88 -15.33
C GLY A 133 16.03 -12.78 -15.54
N TYR A 134 16.07 -13.58 -16.59
CA TYR A 134 14.98 -14.47 -16.96
C TYR A 134 14.54 -15.34 -15.77
N PRO A 135 13.25 -15.57 -15.64
CA PRO A 135 12.76 -16.46 -14.61
C PRO A 135 13.53 -17.76 -14.68
N ASN A 136 14.31 -17.99 -13.69
CA ASN A 136 15.10 -19.17 -13.39
C ASN A 136 14.20 -20.40 -13.20
N ARG A 137 13.06 -20.44 -13.86
CA ARG A 137 12.04 -21.49 -13.83
C ARG A 137 12.01 -22.33 -15.10
N MET A 138 13.08 -22.27 -15.86
CA MET A 138 13.27 -23.27 -16.90
C MET A 138 13.36 -24.64 -16.24
N PRO A 139 12.67 -25.65 -16.77
CA PRO A 139 12.77 -27.00 -16.25
C PRO A 139 14.23 -27.38 -16.10
N ILE A 140 14.57 -27.99 -14.99
CA ILE A 140 15.92 -28.42 -14.69
C ILE A 140 16.38 -29.35 -15.84
N GLY A 141 17.48 -29.00 -16.51
CA GLY A 141 17.99 -29.75 -17.65
C GLY A 141 17.71 -29.11 -19.00
N SER A 142 16.84 -28.10 -19.12
CA SER A 142 16.63 -27.42 -20.40
C SER A 142 17.76 -26.43 -20.70
N GLY A 143 18.78 -26.87 -21.36
CA GLY A 143 19.75 -25.99 -22.00
C GLY A 143 20.83 -25.36 -21.14
N ASN A 144 20.76 -25.47 -19.83
CA ASN A 144 21.72 -24.78 -18.96
C ASN A 144 23.14 -25.34 -19.11
N ARG A 145 23.25 -26.64 -19.30
CA ARG A 145 24.56 -27.28 -19.59
C ARG A 145 25.09 -26.92 -20.96
N LEU A 146 24.22 -26.81 -21.95
CA LEU A 146 24.60 -26.42 -23.30
C LEU A 146 25.02 -24.97 -23.39
N ALA A 147 24.32 -24.09 -22.70
CA ALA A 147 24.67 -22.67 -22.62
C ALA A 147 26.03 -22.44 -21.92
N THR A 148 26.33 -23.21 -20.87
CA THR A 148 27.59 -23.09 -20.14
C THR A 148 28.74 -23.77 -20.88
N TYR A 149 28.47 -24.88 -21.57
CA TYR A 149 29.50 -25.67 -22.22
C TYR A 149 29.94 -25.11 -23.58
N ASN A 150 29.01 -24.51 -24.34
CA ASN A 150 29.31 -24.00 -25.69
C ASN A 150 29.43 -22.47 -25.78
N GLY A 151 29.31 -21.73 -24.68
CA GLY A 151 29.31 -20.27 -24.73
C GLY A 151 28.13 -19.66 -25.50
N TRP A 152 27.20 -20.47 -25.97
CA TRP A 152 26.03 -20.00 -26.71
C TRP A 152 24.90 -19.73 -25.76
N ASN A 153 24.69 -18.43 -25.45
CA ASN A 153 23.48 -17.99 -24.79
C ASN A 153 22.34 -17.98 -25.82
N TYR A 154 21.58 -19.07 -25.88
CA TYR A 154 20.39 -19.14 -26.73
C TYR A 154 19.33 -18.11 -26.35
N PHE A 155 19.34 -17.68 -25.10
CA PHE A 155 18.56 -16.56 -24.64
C PHE A 155 19.54 -15.46 -24.22
N HIS A 156 19.59 -14.41 -24.99
CA HIS A 156 20.27 -13.20 -24.57
C HIS A 156 19.73 -12.79 -23.20
N ARG A 157 20.57 -12.85 -22.19
CA ARG A 157 20.31 -12.11 -20.97
C ARG A 157 20.33 -10.64 -21.37
N LYS A 158 19.15 -10.05 -21.59
CA LYS A 158 19.08 -8.60 -21.50
C LYS A 158 19.69 -8.22 -20.16
N GLY A 159 20.66 -7.35 -20.17
CA GLY A 159 21.22 -6.78 -18.96
C GLY A 159 20.13 -6.22 -18.04
N PRO A 160 20.43 -5.94 -16.79
CA PRO A 160 19.45 -5.49 -15.83
C PRO A 160 18.74 -4.27 -16.39
N CYS A 161 17.48 -4.45 -16.81
CA CYS A 161 16.58 -3.39 -17.25
C CYS A 161 17.27 -2.29 -18.08
N ASP A 162 17.80 -2.64 -19.25
CA ASP A 162 18.09 -1.67 -20.29
C ASP A 162 16.74 -1.05 -20.65
N ASN A 163 16.44 0.05 -20.02
CA ASN A 163 15.43 0.97 -20.49
C ASN A 163 15.96 1.47 -21.82
N GLY A 164 15.46 0.85 -22.89
CA GLY A 164 15.82 1.24 -24.24
C GLY A 164 15.62 2.73 -24.41
N SER A 165 16.69 3.46 -24.31
CA SER A 165 16.86 4.77 -24.91
C SER A 165 17.37 4.48 -26.32
N ASP A 166 16.45 4.26 -27.23
CA ASP A 166 16.59 4.53 -28.65
C ASP A 166 15.70 5.70 -28.99
#